data_052112b2a7c0f7b00c7ef98a38d9649e
#
_entry.id   052112b2a7c0f7b00c7ef98a38d9649e
#
_cell.length_a   1.000
_cell.length_b   1.000
_cell.length_c   1.000
_cell.angle_alpha   90.00
_cell.angle_beta   90.00
_cell.angle_gamma   90.00
#
_symmetry.space_group_name_H-M   'P 1'
#
loop_
_entity.id
_entity.type
_entity.pdbx_description
1 polymer ?
#
loop_
_entity_poly.entity_id
_entity_poly.type
_entity_poly.pdbx_seq_one_letter_code
_entity_poly.pdbx_strand_id
1 'polypeptide(L)' 'MTGQTVFKIDDMTCGHCEKTVLRALAEALPGQAVAIDLVARKAVVEGDAALAEQAIRDAGYTPVRVG' A
#
# COMPACT_ATOMS: atom_id res chain seq x y z
N MET A 1 20.64 1.50 0.91
CA MET A 1 19.54 2.37 0.60
C MET A 1 18.25 1.61 0.48
N THR A 2 17.31 1.95 1.28
CA THR A 2 16.04 1.23 1.25
C THR A 2 15.12 1.82 0.19
N GLY A 3 14.41 0.98 -0.51
CA GLY A 3 13.45 1.42 -1.49
C GLY A 3 12.08 1.62 -0.89
N GLN A 4 11.97 2.42 0.16
CA GLN A 4 10.68 2.69 0.76
C GLN A 4 9.89 3.69 -0.07
N THR A 5 8.61 3.38 -0.25
CA THR A 5 7.68 4.27 -0.93
C THR A 5 6.45 4.44 -0.07
N VAL A 6 5.96 5.66 0.02
CA VAL A 6 4.76 5.97 0.79
C VAL A 6 3.64 6.32 -0.19
N PHE A 7 2.52 5.65 -0.06
CA PHE A 7 1.31 5.94 -0.83
C PHE A 7 0.24 6.47 0.10
N LYS A 8 -0.45 7.51 -0.32
CA LYS A 8 -1.66 7.96 0.36
C LYS A 8 -2.85 7.37 -0.34
N ILE A 9 -3.76 6.76 0.43
CA ILE A 9 -4.91 6.05 -0.11
C ILE A 9 -6.15 6.63 0.57
N ASP A 10 -6.71 7.68 -0.03
CA ASP A 10 -7.80 8.43 0.58
C ASP A 10 -9.08 7.62 0.72
N ASP A 11 -9.29 6.64 -0.14
CA ASP A 11 -10.47 5.79 -0.08
C ASP A 11 -10.30 4.58 0.84
N MET A 12 -9.19 4.49 1.56
CA MET A 12 -8.99 3.48 2.60
C MET A 12 -9.54 4.01 3.91
N THR A 13 -10.83 3.76 4.16
CA THR A 13 -11.54 4.43 5.24
C THR A 13 -11.99 3.53 6.38
N CYS A 14 -11.74 2.23 6.31
CA CYS A 14 -12.16 1.31 7.37
C CYS A 14 -11.16 0.16 7.52
N GLY A 15 -11.31 -0.60 8.60
CA GLY A 15 -10.39 -1.70 8.87
C GLY A 15 -10.39 -2.79 7.80
N HIS A 16 -11.54 -3.00 7.17
CA HIS A 16 -11.62 -3.95 6.07
C HIS A 16 -10.78 -3.48 4.88
N CYS A 17 -10.83 -2.19 4.59
CA CYS A 17 -10.02 -1.61 3.52
C CYS A 17 -8.54 -1.78 3.81
N GLU A 18 -8.14 -1.55 5.05
CA GLU A 18 -6.76 -1.73 5.46
C GLU A 18 -6.29 -3.16 5.20
N LYS A 19 -7.10 -4.14 5.60
CA LYS A 19 -6.75 -5.54 5.40
C LYS A 19 -6.67 -5.90 3.92
N THR A 20 -7.57 -5.37 3.12
CA THR A 20 -7.58 -5.62 1.68
C THR A 20 -6.33 -5.09 1.02
N VAL A 21 -5.94 -3.86 1.35
CA VAL A 21 -4.73 -3.25 0.80
C VAL A 21 -3.49 -3.99 1.27
N LEU A 22 -3.43 -4.32 2.57
CA LEU A 22 -2.29 -5.05 3.11
C LEU A 22 -2.12 -6.40 2.43
N ARG A 23 -3.21 -7.13 2.22
CA ARG A 23 -3.17 -8.43 1.55
C ARG A 23 -2.70 -8.29 0.12
N ALA A 24 -3.22 -7.30 -0.60
CA ALA A 24 -2.82 -7.06 -2.00
C ALA A 24 -1.32 -6.78 -2.09
N LEU A 25 -0.80 -5.95 -1.18
CA LEU A 25 0.62 -5.63 -1.16
C LEU A 25 1.47 -6.83 -0.78
N ALA A 26 1.01 -7.64 0.18
CA ALA A 26 1.75 -8.83 0.59
C ALA A 26 1.84 -9.85 -0.55
N GLU A 27 0.80 -9.95 -1.36
CA GLU A 27 0.80 -10.86 -2.50
C GLU A 27 1.68 -10.35 -3.63
N ALA A 28 1.68 -9.03 -3.85
CA ALA A 28 2.47 -8.44 -4.91
C ALA A 28 3.95 -8.36 -4.56
N LEU A 29 4.26 -8.21 -3.28
CA LEU A 29 5.63 -8.02 -2.79
C LEU A 29 5.96 -9.03 -1.69
N PRO A 30 6.00 -10.32 -2.02
CA PRO A 30 6.27 -11.33 -0.99
C PRO A 30 7.67 -11.14 -0.40
N GLY A 31 7.76 -11.20 0.91
CA GLY A 31 9.02 -11.02 1.62
C GLY A 31 9.43 -9.58 1.84
N GLN A 32 8.67 -8.61 1.34
CA GLN A 32 8.96 -7.21 1.56
C GLN A 32 8.17 -6.67 2.74
N ALA A 33 8.72 -5.66 3.41
CA ALA A 33 8.05 -5.03 4.53
C ALA A 33 6.93 -4.11 4.03
N VAL A 34 5.76 -4.24 4.65
CA VAL A 34 4.60 -3.43 4.34
C VAL A 34 3.99 -2.96 5.64
N ALA A 35 3.73 -1.66 5.76
CA ALA A 35 3.08 -1.09 6.93
C ALA A 35 1.93 -0.19 6.47
N ILE A 36 0.78 -0.34 7.13
CA ILE A 36 -0.42 0.43 6.81
C ILE A 36 -0.79 1.27 8.02
N ASP A 37 -1.06 2.56 7.80
CA ASP A 37 -1.57 3.46 8.82
C ASP A 37 -2.96 3.92 8.39
N LEU A 38 -3.98 3.32 8.98
CA LEU A 38 -5.36 3.62 8.63
C LEU A 38 -5.74 5.05 8.99
N VAL A 39 -5.25 5.55 10.12
CA VAL A 39 -5.57 6.91 10.57
C VAL A 39 -5.02 7.94 9.57
N ALA A 40 -3.78 7.76 9.15
CA ALA A 40 -3.16 8.65 8.17
C ALA A 40 -3.54 8.29 6.73
N ARG A 41 -4.18 7.15 6.52
CA ARG A 41 -4.54 6.62 5.20
C ARG A 41 -3.33 6.47 4.30
N LYS A 42 -2.26 5.93 4.86
CA LYS A 42 -0.99 5.76 4.16
C LYS A 42 -0.53 4.31 4.21
N ALA A 43 0.17 3.91 3.16
CA ALA A 43 0.83 2.62 3.11
C ALA A 43 2.30 2.85 2.82
N VAL A 44 3.17 2.25 3.63
CA VAL A 44 4.61 2.30 3.41
C VAL A 44 5.04 0.93 2.95
N VAL A 45 5.69 0.87 1.81
CA VAL A 45 6.12 -0.40 1.23
C VAL A 45 7.60 -0.34 0.90
N GLU A 46 8.25 -1.50 0.96
CA GLU A 46 9.61 -1.66 0.46
C GLU A 46 9.55 -2.52 -0.80
N GLY A 47 10.49 -2.29 -1.71
CA GLY A 47 10.55 -3.03 -2.94
C GLY A 47 10.07 -2.20 -4.12
N ASP A 48 9.44 -2.85 -5.09
CA ASP A 48 9.06 -2.20 -6.35
C ASP A 48 7.80 -1.36 -6.17
N ALA A 49 7.96 -0.03 -6.26
CA ALA A 49 6.85 0.89 -6.09
C ALA A 49 5.79 0.73 -7.17
N ALA A 50 6.19 0.39 -8.40
CA ALA A 50 5.25 0.19 -9.48
C ALA A 50 4.35 -1.03 -9.23
N LEU A 51 4.91 -2.10 -8.71
CA LEU A 51 4.13 -3.29 -8.35
C LEU A 51 3.19 -2.98 -7.20
N ALA A 52 3.65 -2.21 -6.21
CA ALA A 52 2.82 -1.82 -5.08
C ALA A 52 1.64 -0.97 -5.54
N GLU A 53 1.89 0.01 -6.37
CA GLU A 53 0.84 0.87 -6.89
C GLU A 53 -0.19 0.06 -7.67
N GLN A 54 0.27 -0.83 -8.53
CA GLN A 54 -0.63 -1.66 -9.32
C GLN A 54 -1.48 -2.57 -8.42
N ALA A 55 -0.88 -3.13 -7.38
CA ALA A 55 -1.60 -3.99 -6.45
C ALA A 55 -2.71 -3.24 -5.73
N ILE A 56 -2.44 -2.00 -5.32
CA ILE A 56 -3.45 -1.18 -4.66
C ILE A 56 -4.58 -0.84 -5.63
N ARG A 57 -4.26 -0.51 -6.88
CA ARG A 57 -5.27 -0.22 -7.89
C ARG A 57 -6.12 -1.45 -8.19
N ASP A 58 -5.49 -2.61 -8.29
CA ASP A 58 -6.20 -3.87 -8.54
C ASP A 58 -7.14 -4.23 -7.39
N ALA A 59 -6.80 -3.80 -6.19
CA ALA A 59 -7.66 -4.00 -5.02
C ALA A 59 -8.87 -3.05 -5.00
N GLY A 60 -8.92 -2.10 -5.91
CA GLY A 60 -10.04 -1.17 -6.01
C GLY A 60 -9.83 0.16 -5.32
N TYR A 61 -8.58 0.51 -5.01
CA TYR A 61 -8.25 1.76 -4.32
C TYR A 61 -7.38 2.64 -5.20
N THR A 62 -7.28 3.92 -4.83
CA THR A 62 -6.55 4.91 -5.61
C THR A 62 -5.32 5.37 -4.83
N PRO A 63 -4.14 4.83 -5.12
CA PRO A 63 -2.92 5.25 -4.43
C PRO A 63 -2.36 6.53 -5.02
N VAL A 64 -1.87 7.40 -4.16
CA VAL A 64 -1.14 8.59 -4.57
C VAL A 64 0.24 8.54 -3.91
N ARG A 65 1.27 8.56 -4.73
CA ARG A 65 2.63 8.46 -4.24
C ARG A 65 3.04 9.78 -3.59
N VAL A 66 3.43 9.72 -2.31
CA VAL A 66 3.76 10.93 -1.55
C VAL A 66 5.16 10.89 -0.95
N GLY A 67 5.87 9.81 -1.11
CA GLY A 67 7.23 9.76 -0.56
C GLY A 67 8.08 8.64 -1.06
#